data_b68f78d9cf2b90bc6910dcb7aea4c9d1
#
_entry.id   b68f78d9cf2b90bc6910dcb7aea4c9d1
#
_cell.length_a   1.000
_cell.length_b   1.000
_cell.length_c   1.000
_cell.angle_alpha   90.00
_cell.angle_beta   90.00
_cell.angle_gamma   90.00
#
_symmetry.space_group_name_H-M   'P 1'
#
loop_
_entity.id
_entity.type
_entity.pdbx_description
1 polymer ?
#
loop_
_entity_poly.entity_id
_entity_poly.type
_entity_poly.pdbx_seq_one_letter_code
_entity_poly.pdbx_strand_id
1 'polypeptide(L)'
;MMKISKTLINTLQQLIDGESIAYSTLRKDFAETLLAEGLLTVQTHGSRRTFRAIDTIALKNFIQIHYEELRTLGDNDLKSYATRSEQAAETGNSKLVMVRSCPGFPVNSYEPITCSLSGNEFVINPPESSFVFIDNWLQFAIPERVIVVGIENMENFRMIRHQRKLFEFVLGDVPLLFVSRYPQSKDLRNWLMGIPNKYVHFGDFDLAGIHIFLTEFYKYLGNRSEFLVPSDIEQRLAKGSPVRYNKQHGKYCALRTDIQYLQLLIDLINKYHRGYDQEGYID
;
A
#
# COMPACT_ATOMS: atom_id res chain seq x y z
N MET A 1 -19.14 15.36 -2.18
CA MET A 1 -19.57 13.96 -2.17
C MET A 1 -18.65 13.18 -1.24
N MET A 2 -19.17 12.57 -0.19
CA MET A 2 -18.39 11.83 0.81
C MET A 2 -18.02 10.45 0.24
N LYS A 3 -16.73 10.08 0.27
CA LYS A 3 -16.31 8.73 -0.13
C LYS A 3 -16.69 7.74 0.97
N ILE A 4 -17.59 6.82 0.68
CA ILE A 4 -18.05 5.80 1.61
C ILE A 4 -17.11 4.61 1.55
N SER A 5 -16.53 4.25 2.70
CA SER A 5 -15.68 3.06 2.87
C SER A 5 -16.46 1.98 3.62
N LYS A 6 -16.06 0.72 3.43
CA LYS A 6 -16.59 -0.41 4.23
C LYS A 6 -16.46 -0.16 5.75
N THR A 7 -15.33 0.46 6.15
CA THR A 7 -15.08 0.83 7.54
C THR A 7 -16.10 1.84 8.06
N LEU A 8 -16.45 2.86 7.25
CA LEU A 8 -17.46 3.85 7.64
C LEU A 8 -18.83 3.21 7.78
N ILE A 9 -19.23 2.34 6.85
CA ILE A 9 -20.49 1.61 6.92
C ILE A 9 -20.59 0.79 8.21
N ASN A 10 -19.57 -0.02 8.50
CA ASN A 10 -19.54 -0.83 9.72
C ASN A 10 -19.58 0.04 10.98
N THR A 11 -18.86 1.18 10.96
CA THR A 11 -18.85 2.13 12.09
C THR A 11 -20.24 2.75 12.32
N LEU A 12 -20.93 3.13 11.25
CA LEU A 12 -22.29 3.69 11.36
C LEU A 12 -23.31 2.62 11.77
N GLN A 13 -23.12 1.38 11.29
CA GLN A 13 -23.95 0.27 11.71
C GLN A 13 -23.84 0.04 13.22
N GLN A 14 -22.62 -0.02 13.77
CA GLN A 14 -22.39 -0.14 15.20
C GLN A 14 -23.11 0.96 16.01
N LEU A 15 -23.07 2.21 15.54
CA LEU A 15 -23.78 3.31 16.19
C LEU A 15 -25.32 3.14 16.13
N ILE A 16 -25.86 2.67 15.00
CA ILE A 16 -27.30 2.39 14.81
C ILE A 16 -27.72 1.21 15.70
N ASP A 17 -26.84 0.22 15.89
CA ASP A 17 -27.08 -0.91 16.79
C ASP A 17 -26.92 -0.54 18.28
N GLY A 18 -26.64 0.75 18.59
CA GLY A 18 -26.50 1.29 19.95
C GLY A 18 -25.14 1.08 20.59
N GLU A 19 -24.14 0.61 19.83
CA GLU A 19 -22.78 0.44 20.31
C GLU A 19 -22.03 1.77 20.40
N SER A 20 -20.94 1.78 21.20
CA SER A 20 -20.03 2.93 21.27
C SER A 20 -18.81 2.66 20.40
N ILE A 21 -18.38 3.67 19.63
CA ILE A 21 -17.23 3.60 18.76
C ILE A 21 -16.11 4.55 19.24
N ALA A 22 -14.85 4.26 18.91
CA ALA A 22 -13.74 5.14 19.27
C ALA A 22 -13.88 6.51 18.58
N TYR A 23 -13.51 7.59 19.31
CA TYR A 23 -13.59 8.97 18.81
C TYR A 23 -12.82 9.20 17.50
N SER A 24 -11.71 8.48 17.30
CA SER A 24 -10.87 8.57 16.09
C SER A 24 -11.43 7.81 14.88
N THR A 25 -12.53 7.07 15.02
CA THR A 25 -13.06 6.21 13.94
C THR A 25 -13.84 6.99 12.88
N LEU A 26 -14.48 8.11 13.28
CA LEU A 26 -15.17 9.00 12.35
C LEU A 26 -14.27 10.15 11.92
N ARG A 27 -14.42 10.56 10.67
CA ARG A 27 -13.80 11.79 10.18
C ARG A 27 -14.36 12.98 10.96
N LYS A 28 -13.49 13.94 11.28
CA LYS A 28 -13.82 15.09 12.12
C LYS A 28 -15.01 15.89 11.60
N ASP A 29 -15.01 16.25 10.32
CA ASP A 29 -16.08 17.00 9.64
C ASP A 29 -17.44 16.29 9.73
N PHE A 30 -17.47 14.99 9.50
CA PHE A 30 -18.66 14.17 9.57
C PHE A 30 -19.17 14.00 11.01
N ALA A 31 -18.28 13.78 11.96
CA ALA A 31 -18.62 13.69 13.38
C ALA A 31 -19.17 15.00 13.91
N GLU A 32 -18.57 16.15 13.53
CA GLU A 32 -19.05 17.50 13.90
C GLU A 32 -20.47 17.75 13.37
N THR A 33 -20.79 17.31 12.16
CA THR A 33 -22.16 17.39 11.62
C THR A 33 -23.14 16.61 12.47
N LEU A 34 -22.85 15.35 12.80
CA LEU A 34 -23.74 14.51 13.59
C LEU A 34 -23.88 14.99 15.05
N LEU A 35 -22.83 15.60 15.60
CA LEU A 35 -22.89 16.23 16.91
C LEU A 35 -23.74 17.51 16.90
N ALA A 36 -23.59 18.36 15.88
CA ALA A 36 -24.36 19.59 15.72
C ALA A 36 -25.88 19.31 15.55
N GLU A 37 -26.20 18.23 14.86
CA GLU A 37 -27.60 17.75 14.70
C GLU A 37 -28.14 17.02 15.96
N GLY A 38 -27.33 16.90 17.02
CA GLY A 38 -27.77 16.25 18.25
C GLY A 38 -27.97 14.74 18.12
N LEU A 39 -27.35 14.09 17.15
CA LEU A 39 -27.49 12.65 16.88
C LEU A 39 -26.47 11.80 17.63
N LEU A 40 -25.32 12.38 17.96
CA LEU A 40 -24.25 11.74 18.71
C LEU A 40 -23.96 12.46 20.04
N THR A 41 -23.44 11.71 20.98
CA THR A 41 -22.83 12.22 22.21
C THR A 41 -21.40 11.71 22.34
N VAL A 42 -20.54 12.50 23.03
CA VAL A 42 -19.17 12.08 23.37
C VAL A 42 -19.16 11.58 24.81
N GLN A 43 -18.75 10.37 25.01
CA GLN A 43 -18.51 9.79 26.34
C GLN A 43 -17.01 9.75 26.60
N THR A 44 -16.59 10.12 27.81
CA THR A 44 -15.19 10.14 28.23
C THR A 44 -15.02 9.22 29.42
N HIS A 45 -14.10 8.24 29.29
CA HIS A 45 -13.70 7.34 30.37
C HIS A 45 -12.17 7.42 30.53
N GLY A 46 -11.71 8.23 31.49
CA GLY A 46 -10.30 8.54 31.65
C GLY A 46 -9.74 9.25 30.42
N SER A 47 -8.71 8.70 29.80
CA SER A 47 -8.12 9.24 28.55
C SER A 47 -8.84 8.80 27.26
N ARG A 48 -9.81 7.89 27.35
CA ARG A 48 -10.53 7.36 26.19
C ARG A 48 -11.79 8.15 25.93
N ARG A 49 -11.98 8.55 24.67
CA ARG A 49 -13.20 9.21 24.19
C ARG A 49 -13.90 8.31 23.17
N THR A 50 -15.21 8.21 23.27
CA THR A 50 -16.06 7.42 22.36
C THR A 50 -17.25 8.25 21.89
N PHE A 51 -17.77 7.94 20.71
CA PHE A 51 -19.08 8.40 20.25
C PHE A 51 -20.14 7.33 20.55
N ARG A 52 -21.34 7.79 20.88
CA ARG A 52 -22.52 6.97 20.98
C ARG A 52 -23.72 7.71 20.40
N ALA A 53 -24.65 6.98 19.75
CA ALA A 53 -25.90 7.55 19.29
C ALA A 53 -26.77 7.97 20.50
N ILE A 54 -27.40 9.15 20.42
CA ILE A 54 -28.38 9.62 21.40
C ILE A 54 -29.70 8.90 21.14
N ASP A 55 -30.10 8.83 19.87
CA ASP A 55 -31.27 8.09 19.37
C ASP A 55 -30.86 7.39 18.08
N THR A 56 -30.87 6.06 18.11
CA THR A 56 -30.43 5.21 16.98
C THR A 56 -31.38 5.31 15.79
N ILE A 57 -32.68 5.51 16.04
CA ILE A 57 -33.69 5.65 14.99
C ILE A 57 -33.53 7.02 14.30
N ALA A 58 -33.37 8.08 15.09
CA ALA A 58 -33.10 9.42 14.56
C ALA A 58 -31.80 9.47 13.75
N LEU A 59 -30.73 8.84 14.24
CA LEU A 59 -29.48 8.71 13.51
C LEU A 59 -29.64 7.97 12.19
N LYS A 60 -30.33 6.81 12.18
CA LYS A 60 -30.61 6.03 10.97
C LYS A 60 -31.38 6.90 9.96
N ASN A 61 -32.48 7.53 10.38
CA ASN A 61 -33.29 8.35 9.51
C ASN A 61 -32.52 9.54 8.92
N PHE A 62 -31.74 10.24 9.73
CA PHE A 62 -30.91 11.34 9.26
C PHE A 62 -29.92 10.90 8.19
N ILE A 63 -29.20 9.78 8.44
CA ILE A 63 -28.24 9.22 7.49
C ILE A 63 -28.94 8.85 6.18
N GLN A 64 -30.09 8.18 6.23
CA GLN A 64 -30.81 7.75 5.05
C GLN A 64 -31.40 8.90 4.21
N ILE A 65 -31.74 10.02 4.86
CA ILE A 65 -32.28 11.22 4.18
C ILE A 65 -31.15 12.05 3.55
N HIS A 66 -30.06 12.28 4.28
CA HIS A 66 -29.01 13.21 3.87
C HIS A 66 -27.87 12.57 3.06
N TYR A 67 -27.74 11.23 3.12
CA TYR A 67 -26.69 10.48 2.41
C TYR A 67 -27.34 9.36 1.59
N GLU A 68 -27.70 9.68 0.36
CA GLU A 68 -28.39 8.73 -0.55
C GLU A 68 -27.64 7.39 -0.68
N GLU A 69 -26.31 7.47 -0.63
CA GLU A 69 -25.45 6.30 -0.72
C GLU A 69 -25.51 5.39 0.53
N LEU A 70 -26.15 5.84 1.61
CA LEU A 70 -26.30 5.10 2.88
C LEU A 70 -27.76 4.73 3.18
N ARG A 71 -28.67 4.84 2.20
CA ARG A 71 -30.10 4.57 2.39
C ARG A 71 -30.41 3.15 2.89
N THR A 72 -29.58 2.19 2.55
CA THR A 72 -29.72 0.78 2.99
C THR A 72 -29.05 0.49 4.33
N LEU A 73 -28.49 1.50 5.00
CA LEU A 73 -27.84 1.32 6.28
C LEU A 73 -28.86 0.91 7.36
N GLY A 74 -28.59 -0.19 8.05
CA GLY A 74 -29.51 -0.74 9.07
C GLY A 74 -30.56 -1.71 8.53
N ASP A 75 -30.65 -1.93 7.23
CA ASP A 75 -31.27 -3.10 6.65
C ASP A 75 -30.21 -4.20 6.61
N ASN A 76 -30.53 -5.42 7.07
CA ASN A 76 -29.56 -6.51 7.28
C ASN A 76 -28.81 -7.00 6.01
N ASP A 77 -28.91 -6.27 4.90
CA ASP A 77 -28.38 -6.62 3.58
C ASP A 77 -27.36 -5.62 3.02
N LEU A 78 -26.41 -5.14 3.83
CA LEU A 78 -25.19 -4.52 3.25
C LEU A 78 -24.35 -5.61 2.59
N LYS A 79 -24.78 -6.03 1.40
CA LYS A 79 -24.01 -6.95 0.57
C LYS A 79 -22.63 -6.38 0.31
N SER A 80 -21.61 -7.14 0.62
CA SER A 80 -20.27 -6.82 0.21
C SER A 80 -20.10 -7.21 -1.25
N TYR A 81 -20.09 -6.23 -2.15
CA TYR A 81 -19.81 -6.49 -3.55
C TYR A 81 -18.33 -6.85 -3.78
N ALA A 82 -18.08 -7.91 -4.54
CA ALA A 82 -16.74 -8.31 -4.91
C ALA A 82 -16.18 -7.39 -6.01
N THR A 83 -17.07 -6.91 -6.92
CA THR A 83 -16.70 -6.07 -8.06
C THR A 83 -17.59 -4.84 -8.17
N ARG A 84 -17.11 -3.81 -8.88
CA ARG A 84 -17.91 -2.63 -9.25
C ARG A 84 -19.05 -2.96 -10.21
N SER A 85 -18.83 -3.95 -11.09
CA SER A 85 -19.82 -4.40 -12.06
C SER A 85 -21.02 -5.05 -11.36
N GLU A 86 -20.74 -5.90 -10.36
CA GLU A 86 -21.76 -6.54 -9.54
C GLU A 86 -22.59 -5.49 -8.78
N GLN A 87 -21.91 -4.51 -8.16
CA GLN A 87 -22.57 -3.40 -7.49
C GLN A 87 -23.45 -2.57 -8.44
N ALA A 88 -22.95 -2.25 -9.64
CA ALA A 88 -23.68 -1.50 -10.64
C ALA A 88 -24.89 -2.26 -11.17
N ALA A 89 -24.77 -3.58 -11.38
CA ALA A 89 -25.85 -4.42 -11.86
C ALA A 89 -27.03 -4.49 -10.86
N GLU A 90 -26.74 -4.55 -9.56
CA GLU A 90 -27.78 -4.64 -8.53
C GLU A 90 -28.38 -3.27 -8.14
N THR A 91 -27.54 -2.22 -8.09
CA THR A 91 -27.94 -0.93 -7.49
C THR A 91 -28.03 0.22 -8.48
N GLY A 92 -27.61 0.01 -9.72
CA GLY A 92 -27.47 1.10 -10.71
C GLY A 92 -26.29 2.06 -10.40
N ASN A 93 -25.54 1.84 -9.32
CA ASN A 93 -24.48 2.74 -8.86
C ASN A 93 -23.19 1.98 -8.46
N SER A 94 -22.19 1.99 -9.31
CA SER A 94 -20.89 1.33 -9.08
C SER A 94 -20.01 1.99 -7.99
N LYS A 95 -20.49 3.06 -7.36
CA LYS A 95 -19.72 3.87 -6.39
C LYS A 95 -20.38 3.94 -5.00
N LEU A 96 -21.43 3.20 -4.76
CA LEU A 96 -22.13 3.12 -3.48
C LEU A 96 -21.16 2.71 -2.36
N VAL A 97 -20.46 1.60 -2.56
CA VAL A 97 -19.40 1.13 -1.66
C VAL A 97 -18.07 1.18 -2.40
N MET A 98 -17.01 1.54 -1.71
CA MET A 98 -15.67 1.61 -2.32
C MET A 98 -15.16 0.19 -2.61
N VAL A 99 -15.31 -0.22 -3.88
CA VAL A 99 -14.73 -1.47 -4.40
C VAL A 99 -13.50 -1.14 -5.23
N ARG A 100 -12.45 -1.92 -5.05
CA ARG A 100 -11.21 -1.76 -5.83
C ARG A 100 -11.48 -2.06 -7.30
N SER A 101 -11.12 -1.10 -8.17
CA SER A 101 -11.35 -1.23 -9.61
C SER A 101 -10.21 -1.92 -10.35
N CYS A 102 -9.05 -2.01 -9.75
CA CYS A 102 -7.86 -2.58 -10.35
C CYS A 102 -7.02 -3.31 -9.29
N PRO A 103 -7.38 -4.55 -8.92
CA PRO A 103 -6.52 -5.40 -8.10
C PRO A 103 -5.28 -5.80 -8.90
N GLY A 104 -4.17 -6.14 -8.21
CA GLY A 104 -2.96 -6.58 -8.88
C GLY A 104 -1.83 -5.57 -8.89
N PHE A 105 -0.84 -5.83 -9.74
CA PHE A 105 0.39 -5.04 -9.81
C PHE A 105 1.06 -5.15 -11.19
N PRO A 106 1.83 -4.13 -11.62
CA PRO A 106 2.57 -4.17 -12.86
C PRO A 106 3.87 -4.95 -12.72
N VAL A 107 4.27 -5.62 -13.80
CA VAL A 107 5.51 -6.39 -13.93
C VAL A 107 6.28 -6.01 -15.19
N ASN A 108 7.61 -6.13 -15.14
CA ASN A 108 8.51 -5.90 -16.24
C ASN A 108 9.71 -6.86 -16.16
N SER A 109 10.45 -7.03 -17.25
CA SER A 109 11.66 -7.85 -17.29
C SER A 109 12.62 -7.35 -18.36
N TYR A 110 13.90 -7.68 -18.24
CA TYR A 110 14.89 -7.39 -19.29
C TYR A 110 14.83 -8.43 -20.40
N GLU A 111 14.66 -9.69 -20.03
CA GLU A 111 14.64 -10.85 -20.92
C GLU A 111 13.31 -11.59 -20.76
N PRO A 112 12.88 -12.39 -21.76
CA PRO A 112 11.66 -13.17 -21.66
C PRO A 112 11.66 -14.11 -20.44
N ILE A 113 10.60 -14.05 -19.64
CA ILE A 113 10.38 -14.95 -18.52
C ILE A 113 9.10 -15.73 -18.78
N THR A 114 9.24 -17.05 -18.99
CA THR A 114 8.10 -17.96 -19.11
C THR A 114 7.50 -18.21 -17.72
N CYS A 115 6.25 -17.85 -17.57
CA CYS A 115 5.46 -17.92 -16.34
C CYS A 115 4.20 -18.76 -16.56
N SER A 116 3.41 -18.95 -15.51
CA SER A 116 2.04 -19.47 -15.61
C SER A 116 1.06 -18.41 -15.12
N LEU A 117 0.01 -18.16 -15.88
CA LEU A 117 -1.10 -17.28 -15.50
C LEU A 117 -2.43 -18.01 -15.75
N SER A 118 -3.22 -18.21 -14.70
CA SER A 118 -4.50 -18.94 -14.78
C SER A 118 -4.37 -20.36 -15.39
N GLY A 119 -3.25 -21.04 -15.09
CA GLY A 119 -2.96 -22.39 -15.58
C GLY A 119 -2.41 -22.48 -17.01
N ASN A 120 -2.28 -21.36 -17.71
CA ASN A 120 -1.72 -21.28 -19.06
C ASN A 120 -0.30 -20.74 -19.05
N GLU A 121 0.50 -21.15 -20.04
CA GLU A 121 1.81 -20.54 -20.26
C GLU A 121 1.65 -19.08 -20.65
N PHE A 122 2.46 -18.22 -20.03
CA PHE A 122 2.46 -16.79 -20.23
C PHE A 122 3.89 -16.25 -20.22
N VAL A 123 4.29 -15.50 -21.24
CA VAL A 123 5.64 -14.96 -21.34
C VAL A 123 5.63 -13.46 -21.02
N ILE A 124 6.37 -13.08 -19.99
CA ILE A 124 6.62 -11.66 -19.68
C ILE A 124 7.83 -11.22 -20.50
N ASN A 125 7.59 -10.38 -21.48
CA ASN A 125 8.61 -9.75 -22.33
C ASN A 125 8.05 -8.43 -22.91
N PRO A 126 7.74 -7.45 -22.05
CA PRO A 126 7.18 -6.19 -22.56
C PRO A 126 8.24 -5.44 -23.38
N PRO A 127 7.85 -4.85 -24.51
CA PRO A 127 8.76 -3.97 -25.26
C PRO A 127 9.12 -2.74 -24.44
N GLU A 128 10.17 -2.03 -24.90
CA GLU A 128 10.58 -0.78 -24.27
C GLU A 128 9.42 0.21 -24.14
N SER A 129 9.42 0.99 -23.06
CA SER A 129 8.34 1.94 -22.70
C SER A 129 6.99 1.29 -22.39
N SER A 130 6.96 -0.02 -22.11
CA SER A 130 5.75 -0.74 -21.70
C SER A 130 5.98 -1.63 -20.49
N PHE A 131 4.90 -2.14 -19.94
CA PHE A 131 4.88 -3.15 -18.88
C PHE A 131 3.58 -3.96 -18.98
N VAL A 132 3.55 -5.13 -18.32
CA VAL A 132 2.36 -5.95 -18.19
C VAL A 132 1.73 -5.70 -16.84
N PHE A 133 0.39 -5.67 -16.75
CA PHE A 133 -0.34 -5.62 -15.49
C PHE A 133 -0.96 -6.99 -15.19
N ILE A 134 -0.67 -7.55 -14.02
CA ILE A 134 -1.20 -8.83 -13.56
C ILE A 134 -2.33 -8.55 -12.59
N ASP A 135 -3.57 -8.78 -13.00
CA ASP A 135 -4.76 -8.61 -12.15
C ASP A 135 -5.13 -9.92 -11.42
N ASN A 136 -5.03 -11.07 -12.10
CA ASN A 136 -5.25 -12.38 -11.48
C ASN A 136 -3.98 -12.92 -10.81
N TRP A 137 -3.40 -12.13 -9.91
CA TRP A 137 -2.15 -12.46 -9.23
C TRP A 137 -2.24 -13.71 -8.34
N LEU A 138 -3.44 -14.11 -7.90
CA LEU A 138 -3.65 -15.35 -7.15
C LEU A 138 -3.29 -16.62 -7.95
N GLN A 139 -3.37 -16.55 -9.26
CA GLN A 139 -3.04 -17.64 -10.19
C GLN A 139 -1.82 -17.32 -11.07
N PHE A 140 -0.96 -16.40 -10.59
CA PHE A 140 0.28 -16.05 -11.26
C PHE A 140 1.48 -16.70 -10.58
N ALA A 141 2.19 -17.56 -11.32
CA ALA A 141 3.37 -18.27 -10.84
C ALA A 141 4.57 -18.05 -11.77
N ILE A 142 5.75 -17.93 -11.17
CA ILE A 142 7.03 -17.69 -11.86
C ILE A 142 8.04 -18.79 -11.50
N PRO A 143 9.06 -19.07 -12.34
CA PRO A 143 10.11 -20.02 -12.01
C PRO A 143 10.89 -19.62 -10.74
N GLU A 144 11.23 -20.60 -9.90
CA GLU A 144 11.91 -20.36 -8.61
C GLU A 144 13.25 -19.63 -8.73
N ARG A 145 13.96 -19.82 -9.87
CA ARG A 145 15.24 -19.15 -10.12
C ARG A 145 15.15 -17.64 -10.36
N VAL A 146 13.93 -17.11 -10.59
CA VAL A 146 13.72 -15.69 -10.85
C VAL A 146 13.81 -14.92 -9.54
N ILE A 147 14.61 -13.86 -9.51
CA ILE A 147 14.61 -12.89 -8.41
C ILE A 147 13.55 -11.84 -8.70
N VAL A 148 12.68 -11.59 -7.72
CA VAL A 148 11.67 -10.52 -7.81
C VAL A 148 12.27 -9.23 -7.26
N VAL A 149 12.30 -8.17 -8.08
CA VAL A 149 12.82 -6.85 -7.69
C VAL A 149 11.65 -5.88 -7.56
N GLY A 150 11.35 -5.49 -6.33
CA GLY A 150 10.30 -4.51 -6.03
C GLY A 150 10.80 -3.09 -6.17
N ILE A 151 10.21 -2.33 -7.09
CA ILE A 151 10.53 -0.93 -7.35
C ILE A 151 9.49 -0.06 -6.65
N GLU A 152 9.92 0.82 -5.76
CA GLU A 152 9.00 1.66 -5.00
C GLU A 152 8.42 2.79 -5.85
N ASN A 153 9.25 3.49 -6.62
CA ASN A 153 8.86 4.62 -7.44
C ASN A 153 8.45 4.17 -8.85
N MET A 154 7.32 4.71 -9.34
CA MET A 154 6.79 4.33 -10.65
C MET A 154 7.63 4.87 -11.82
N GLU A 155 8.35 5.96 -11.64
CA GLU A 155 9.26 6.47 -12.66
C GLU A 155 10.45 5.52 -12.86
N ASN A 156 11.09 5.08 -11.76
CA ASN A 156 12.13 4.05 -11.81
C ASN A 156 11.62 2.75 -12.45
N PHE A 157 10.38 2.34 -12.14
CA PHE A 157 9.80 1.15 -12.74
C PHE A 157 9.58 1.30 -14.26
N ARG A 158 9.11 2.45 -14.71
CA ARG A 158 8.95 2.72 -16.14
C ARG A 158 10.28 2.82 -16.89
N MET A 159 11.30 3.38 -16.22
CA MET A 159 12.65 3.60 -16.76
C MET A 159 13.61 2.47 -16.38
N ILE A 160 13.08 1.27 -16.10
CA ILE A 160 13.88 0.16 -15.55
C ILE A 160 15.06 -0.25 -16.45
N ARG A 161 14.92 -0.12 -17.76
CA ARG A 161 16.01 -0.45 -18.71
C ARG A 161 17.22 0.49 -18.59
N HIS A 162 17.00 1.73 -18.19
CA HIS A 162 18.07 2.70 -17.93
C HIS A 162 18.86 2.40 -16.64
N GLN A 163 18.35 1.51 -15.80
CA GLN A 163 18.98 1.10 -14.55
C GLN A 163 19.60 -0.30 -14.64
N ARG A 164 19.68 -0.89 -15.85
CA ARG A 164 20.14 -2.28 -16.05
C ARG A 164 21.51 -2.53 -15.45
N LYS A 165 22.46 -1.64 -15.64
CA LYS A 165 23.83 -1.76 -15.10
C LYS A 165 23.85 -1.87 -13.57
N LEU A 166 22.99 -1.11 -12.88
CA LEU A 166 22.88 -1.17 -11.42
C LEU A 166 22.45 -2.56 -10.96
N PHE A 167 21.38 -3.09 -11.54
CA PHE A 167 20.84 -4.38 -11.11
C PHE A 167 21.73 -5.56 -11.49
N GLU A 168 22.32 -5.56 -12.68
CA GLU A 168 23.29 -6.58 -13.11
C GLU A 168 24.56 -6.57 -12.24
N PHE A 169 25.04 -5.38 -11.88
CA PHE A 169 26.22 -5.25 -11.00
C PHE A 169 25.95 -5.81 -9.59
N VAL A 170 24.76 -5.55 -9.03
CA VAL A 170 24.43 -5.93 -7.65
C VAL A 170 23.92 -7.38 -7.55
N LEU A 171 23.12 -7.83 -8.53
CA LEU A 171 22.40 -9.11 -8.47
C LEU A 171 22.99 -10.20 -9.37
N GLY A 172 23.89 -9.82 -10.29
CA GLY A 172 24.52 -10.73 -11.24
C GLY A 172 23.63 -11.07 -12.45
N ASP A 173 24.07 -12.04 -13.24
CA ASP A 173 23.37 -12.51 -14.45
C ASP A 173 22.32 -13.58 -14.08
N VAL A 174 21.24 -13.13 -13.46
CA VAL A 174 20.11 -13.95 -13.08
C VAL A 174 18.81 -13.35 -13.65
N PRO A 175 17.77 -14.17 -13.95
CA PRO A 175 16.48 -13.64 -14.40
C PRO A 175 15.85 -12.73 -13.35
N LEU A 176 15.56 -11.48 -13.73
CA LEU A 176 14.94 -10.48 -12.86
C LEU A 176 13.52 -10.18 -13.30
N LEU A 177 12.57 -10.34 -12.39
CA LEU A 177 11.20 -9.85 -12.57
C LEU A 177 11.04 -8.58 -11.74
N PHE A 178 10.90 -7.45 -12.42
CA PHE A 178 10.61 -6.18 -11.78
C PHE A 178 9.12 -6.06 -11.51
N VAL A 179 8.76 -5.63 -10.31
CA VAL A 179 7.38 -5.42 -9.88
C VAL A 179 7.26 -4.05 -9.21
N SER A 180 6.11 -3.39 -9.35
CA SER A 180 5.86 -2.16 -8.62
C SER A 180 4.73 -2.34 -7.61
N ARG A 181 4.84 -1.67 -6.47
CA ARG A 181 3.79 -1.64 -5.44
C ARG A 181 2.56 -0.80 -5.83
N TYR A 182 2.64 -0.08 -6.97
CA TYR A 182 1.50 0.68 -7.47
C TYR A 182 0.42 -0.24 -8.07
N PRO A 183 -0.88 0.04 -7.93
CA PRO A 183 -1.48 1.15 -7.19
C PRO A 183 -1.50 0.96 -5.67
N GLN A 184 -1.11 -0.21 -5.17
CA GLN A 184 -1.00 -0.48 -3.74
C GLN A 184 -0.21 -1.77 -3.46
N SER A 185 0.52 -1.79 -2.35
CA SER A 185 1.44 -2.86 -1.98
C SER A 185 0.78 -4.16 -1.52
N LYS A 186 -0.50 -4.15 -1.11
CA LYS A 186 -1.14 -5.31 -0.47
C LYS A 186 -1.19 -6.56 -1.36
N ASP A 187 -1.54 -6.41 -2.65
CA ASP A 187 -1.63 -7.56 -3.56
C ASP A 187 -0.27 -8.12 -3.87
N LEU A 188 0.69 -7.24 -4.18
CA LEU A 188 2.07 -7.63 -4.39
C LEU A 188 2.63 -8.40 -3.18
N ARG A 189 2.43 -7.87 -1.97
CA ARG A 189 2.89 -8.52 -0.74
C ARG A 189 2.25 -9.91 -0.55
N ASN A 190 0.93 -10.02 -0.75
CA ASN A 190 0.23 -11.30 -0.60
C ASN A 190 0.72 -12.33 -1.63
N TRP A 191 0.96 -11.90 -2.87
CA TRP A 191 1.55 -12.75 -3.89
C TRP A 191 2.96 -13.22 -3.52
N LEU A 192 3.83 -12.31 -3.07
CA LEU A 192 5.18 -12.63 -2.60
C LEU A 192 5.19 -13.62 -1.42
N MET A 193 4.20 -13.56 -0.55
CA MET A 193 4.06 -14.53 0.54
C MET A 193 3.72 -15.94 0.02
N GLY A 194 3.04 -16.05 -1.11
CA GLY A 194 2.61 -17.30 -1.74
C GLY A 194 3.66 -17.98 -2.63
N ILE A 195 4.79 -17.33 -2.93
CA ILE A 195 5.85 -17.87 -3.80
C ILE A 195 7.17 -18.03 -3.03
N PRO A 196 8.07 -18.97 -3.42
CA PRO A 196 9.34 -19.18 -2.71
C PRO A 196 10.46 -18.21 -3.10
N ASN A 197 10.27 -17.43 -4.15
CA ASN A 197 11.30 -16.60 -4.79
C ASN A 197 11.94 -15.59 -3.83
N LYS A 198 13.24 -15.29 -4.04
CA LYS A 198 13.91 -14.17 -3.39
C LYS A 198 13.28 -12.85 -3.83
N TYR A 199 13.08 -11.96 -2.89
CA TYR A 199 12.60 -10.60 -3.11
C TYR A 199 13.68 -9.58 -2.77
N VAL A 200 13.96 -8.66 -3.68
CA VAL A 200 14.88 -7.55 -3.47
C VAL A 200 14.09 -6.24 -3.59
N HIS A 201 14.13 -5.44 -2.56
CA HIS A 201 13.45 -4.15 -2.51
C HIS A 201 14.38 -3.03 -2.93
N PHE A 202 13.99 -2.28 -3.94
CA PHE A 202 14.66 -1.05 -4.37
C PHE A 202 13.73 0.12 -4.09
N GLY A 203 14.06 0.87 -3.05
CA GLY A 203 13.29 2.01 -2.54
C GLY A 203 14.17 3.23 -2.33
N ASP A 204 13.59 4.31 -1.81
CA ASP A 204 14.34 5.50 -1.45
C ASP A 204 15.32 5.21 -0.31
N PHE A 205 16.52 5.80 -0.41
CA PHE A 205 17.56 5.70 0.61
C PHE A 205 17.36 6.77 1.67
N ASP A 206 16.26 6.62 2.41
CA ASP A 206 15.87 7.48 3.51
C ASP A 206 15.18 6.66 4.62
N LEU A 207 14.90 7.28 5.77
CA LEU A 207 14.31 6.58 6.91
C LEU A 207 12.91 6.02 6.60
N ALA A 208 12.14 6.69 5.74
CA ALA A 208 10.79 6.24 5.38
C ALA A 208 10.84 5.03 4.44
N GLY A 209 11.71 5.02 3.43
CA GLY A 209 11.89 3.88 2.51
C GLY A 209 12.36 2.63 3.25
N ILE A 210 13.32 2.77 4.17
CA ILE A 210 13.75 1.65 5.03
C ILE A 210 12.59 1.17 5.92
N HIS A 211 11.82 2.08 6.52
CA HIS A 211 10.67 1.71 7.32
C HIS A 211 9.60 0.97 6.51
N ILE A 212 9.33 1.39 5.28
CA ILE A 212 8.42 0.70 4.36
C ILE A 212 8.90 -0.73 4.12
N PHE A 213 10.17 -0.92 3.77
CA PHE A 213 10.73 -2.25 3.58
C PHE A 213 10.55 -3.13 4.81
N LEU A 214 10.93 -2.65 5.99
CA LEU A 214 10.87 -3.42 7.24
C LEU A 214 9.43 -3.80 7.62
N THR A 215 8.47 -2.90 7.44
CA THR A 215 7.09 -3.09 7.91
C THR A 215 6.16 -3.70 6.87
N GLU A 216 6.39 -3.45 5.58
CA GLU A 216 5.51 -3.95 4.53
C GLU A 216 6.02 -5.22 3.85
N PHE A 217 7.35 -5.48 3.87
CA PHE A 217 7.93 -6.63 3.19
C PHE A 217 8.70 -7.56 4.14
N TYR A 218 9.76 -7.09 4.78
CA TYR A 218 10.60 -7.93 5.64
C TYR A 218 9.82 -8.61 6.76
N LYS A 219 8.89 -7.91 7.38
CA LYS A 219 7.99 -8.46 8.42
C LYS A 219 7.25 -9.73 7.96
N TYR A 220 6.96 -9.87 6.68
CA TYR A 220 6.18 -10.98 6.12
C TYR A 220 7.03 -12.01 5.37
N LEU A 221 8.13 -11.59 4.78
CA LEU A 221 8.98 -12.42 3.93
C LEU A 221 10.24 -12.91 4.65
N GLY A 222 10.64 -12.23 5.74
CA GLY A 222 11.83 -12.57 6.49
C GLY A 222 13.10 -12.56 5.63
N ASN A 223 13.96 -13.54 5.86
CA ASN A 223 15.27 -13.66 5.19
C ASN A 223 15.19 -13.91 3.67
N ARG A 224 14.00 -14.12 3.10
CA ARG A 224 13.80 -14.15 1.65
C ARG A 224 13.78 -12.77 1.02
N SER A 225 13.73 -11.72 1.84
CA SER A 225 13.71 -10.34 1.37
C SER A 225 14.98 -9.58 1.77
N GLU A 226 15.41 -8.71 0.88
CA GLU A 226 16.62 -7.91 1.04
C GLU A 226 16.37 -6.48 0.52
N PHE A 227 16.90 -5.47 1.18
CA PHE A 227 16.89 -4.09 0.68
C PHE A 227 18.16 -3.88 -0.16
N LEU A 228 18.02 -3.45 -1.40
CA LEU A 228 19.16 -3.21 -2.29
C LEU A 228 19.92 -1.96 -1.85
N VAL A 229 21.18 -2.13 -1.51
CA VAL A 229 22.09 -1.03 -1.12
C VAL A 229 23.24 -0.96 -2.14
N PRO A 230 23.23 0.03 -3.05
CA PRO A 230 24.33 0.21 -3.99
C PRO A 230 25.65 0.57 -3.29
N SER A 231 26.78 0.17 -3.87
CA SER A 231 28.10 0.40 -3.26
C SER A 231 28.51 1.88 -3.17
N ASP A 232 27.92 2.74 -4.01
CA ASP A 232 28.19 4.18 -4.05
C ASP A 232 27.22 5.01 -3.18
N ILE A 233 26.36 4.36 -2.38
CA ILE A 233 25.28 5.04 -1.62
C ILE A 233 25.81 6.07 -0.64
N GLU A 234 26.96 5.84 0.02
CA GLU A 234 27.54 6.81 0.93
C GLU A 234 27.91 8.12 0.21
N GLN A 235 28.50 8.03 -0.99
CA GLN A 235 28.86 9.20 -1.79
C GLN A 235 27.60 9.97 -2.25
N ARG A 236 26.52 9.26 -2.56
CA ARG A 236 25.23 9.86 -2.96
C ARG A 236 24.52 10.51 -1.78
N LEU A 237 24.49 9.86 -0.62
CA LEU A 237 23.95 10.45 0.61
C LEU A 237 24.67 11.74 1.01
N ALA A 238 26.00 11.80 0.84
CA ALA A 238 26.75 13.02 1.12
C ALA A 238 26.28 14.23 0.27
N LYS A 239 25.66 13.99 -0.88
CA LYS A 239 25.08 14.99 -1.80
C LYS A 239 23.56 15.02 -1.76
N GLY A 240 22.92 14.18 -0.93
CA GLY A 240 21.48 13.99 -0.87
C GLY A 240 20.71 15.18 -0.26
N SER A 241 19.42 15.01 -0.04
CA SER A 241 18.50 16.05 0.41
C SER A 241 18.40 16.16 1.94
N PRO A 242 18.86 17.27 2.56
CA PRO A 242 18.63 17.52 3.99
C PRO A 242 17.17 17.82 4.30
N VAL A 243 16.41 18.38 3.35
CA VAL A 243 14.99 18.69 3.54
C VAL A 243 14.18 17.42 3.74
N ARG A 244 14.49 16.36 2.99
CA ARG A 244 13.85 15.05 3.14
C ARG A 244 14.12 14.46 4.52
N TYR A 245 15.36 14.44 4.97
CA TYR A 245 15.74 13.96 6.30
C TYR A 245 14.98 14.72 7.41
N ASN A 246 14.99 16.06 7.37
CA ASN A 246 14.35 16.88 8.40
C ASN A 246 12.83 16.63 8.50
N LYS A 247 12.15 16.41 7.37
CA LYS A 247 10.72 16.07 7.36
C LYS A 247 10.41 14.70 8.00
N GLN A 248 11.35 13.77 7.93
CA GLN A 248 11.15 12.39 8.36
C GLN A 248 11.69 12.13 9.76
N HIS A 249 12.74 12.84 10.18
CA HIS A 249 13.46 12.59 11.43
C HIS A 249 12.55 12.55 12.65
N GLY A 250 11.61 13.50 12.78
CA GLY A 250 10.67 13.52 13.92
C GLY A 250 9.83 12.25 14.07
N LYS A 251 9.55 11.56 12.94
CA LYS A 251 8.75 10.33 12.93
C LYS A 251 9.60 9.06 13.07
N TYR A 252 10.81 9.07 12.52
CA TYR A 252 11.63 7.87 12.33
C TYR A 252 12.97 7.92 13.07
N CYS A 253 13.24 8.91 13.94
CA CYS A 253 14.51 9.04 14.68
C CYS A 253 14.87 7.81 15.53
N ALA A 254 13.88 7.05 15.97
CA ALA A 254 14.06 5.81 16.74
C ALA A 254 14.16 4.56 15.87
N LEU A 255 14.16 4.68 14.52
CA LEU A 255 14.24 3.53 13.63
C LEU A 255 15.55 2.78 13.85
N ARG A 256 15.45 1.48 14.14
CA ARG A 256 16.57 0.54 14.34
C ARG A 256 16.18 -0.81 13.76
N THR A 257 17.20 -1.60 13.40
CA THR A 257 17.01 -2.95 12.87
C THR A 257 18.19 -3.86 13.27
N ASP A 258 17.93 -5.15 13.43
CA ASP A 258 18.96 -6.17 13.67
C ASP A 258 19.65 -6.61 12.35
N ILE A 259 19.18 -6.15 11.21
CA ILE A 259 19.77 -6.41 9.91
C ILE A 259 21.01 -5.50 9.78
N GLN A 260 22.19 -6.06 9.98
CA GLN A 260 23.44 -5.31 10.14
C GLN A 260 23.72 -4.32 9.00
N TYR A 261 23.64 -4.75 7.72
CA TYR A 261 23.92 -3.86 6.59
C TYR A 261 22.89 -2.74 6.45
N LEU A 262 21.64 -2.99 6.84
CA LEU A 262 20.58 -2.00 6.81
C LEU A 262 20.67 -1.01 7.98
N GLN A 263 21.15 -1.47 9.15
CA GLN A 263 21.47 -0.58 10.26
C GLN A 263 22.62 0.37 9.88
N LEU A 264 23.64 -0.13 9.17
CA LEU A 264 24.71 0.73 8.66
C LEU A 264 24.18 1.82 7.70
N LEU A 265 23.21 1.49 6.84
CA LEU A 265 22.55 2.49 5.99
C LEU A 265 21.79 3.54 6.82
N ILE A 266 21.05 3.12 7.86
CA ILE A 266 20.38 4.03 8.79
C ILE A 266 21.40 4.97 9.46
N ASP A 267 22.54 4.43 9.88
CA ASP A 267 23.61 5.20 10.54
C ASP A 267 24.24 6.21 9.57
N LEU A 268 24.43 5.86 8.29
CA LEU A 268 24.88 6.77 7.24
C LEU A 268 23.88 7.92 7.00
N ILE A 269 22.58 7.60 6.89
CA ILE A 269 21.52 8.59 6.73
C ILE A 269 21.53 9.57 7.92
N ASN A 270 21.67 9.07 9.15
CA ASN A 270 21.75 9.89 10.35
C ASN A 270 23.07 10.67 10.43
N LYS A 271 24.21 10.11 10.00
CA LYS A 271 25.51 10.78 9.95
C LYS A 271 25.48 12.00 9.04
N TYR A 272 24.92 11.84 7.83
CA TYR A 272 24.87 12.91 6.84
C TYR A 272 23.68 13.85 7.00
N HIS A 273 22.67 13.47 7.81
CA HIS A 273 21.37 14.16 7.91
C HIS A 273 20.73 14.39 6.53
N ARG A 274 20.76 13.36 5.67
CA ARG A 274 20.31 13.43 4.28
C ARG A 274 19.61 12.13 3.87
N GLY A 275 18.69 12.22 2.93
CA GLY A 275 18.16 11.10 2.16
C GLY A 275 18.53 11.24 0.69
N TYR A 276 18.46 10.15 -0.05
CA TYR A 276 18.71 10.10 -1.49
C TYR A 276 17.59 9.34 -2.20
N ASP A 277 17.03 9.92 -3.25
CA ASP A 277 15.91 9.37 -3.98
C ASP A 277 16.39 8.34 -5.00
N GLN A 278 15.65 7.23 -5.16
CA GLN A 278 16.01 6.16 -6.08
C GLN A 278 16.05 6.62 -7.55
N GLU A 279 15.34 7.71 -7.91
CA GLU A 279 15.37 8.32 -9.24
C GLU A 279 16.79 8.77 -9.65
N GLY A 280 17.65 9.08 -8.71
CA GLY A 280 19.04 9.42 -8.99
C GLY A 280 19.90 8.27 -9.55
N TYR A 281 19.31 7.07 -9.71
CA TYR A 281 19.90 5.91 -10.38
C TYR A 281 19.38 5.67 -11.79
N ILE A 282 18.52 6.55 -12.29
CA ILE A 282 18.11 6.56 -13.71
C ILE A 282 19.21 7.27 -14.50
N ASP A 283 19.95 6.54 -15.33
CA ASP A 283 21.03 7.07 -16.18
C ASP A 283 20.52 7.65 -17.52
#